data_ce0040d7fc6b86d81dbde82d78c33bfc
#
_entry.id   ce0040d7fc6b86d81dbde82d78c33bfc
#
_cell.length_a   1.000
_cell.length_b   1.000
_cell.length_c   1.000
_cell.angle_alpha   90.00
_cell.angle_beta   90.00
_cell.angle_gamma   90.00
#
_symmetry.space_group_name_H-M   'P 1'
#
loop_
_entity.id
_entity.type
_entity.pdbx_description
1 polymer ?
#
loop_
_entity_poly.entity_id
_entity_poly.type
_entity_poly.pdbx_seq_one_letter_code
_entity_poly.pdbx_strand_id
1 'polypeptide(L)'
;MKTTKERLAAAIQTPLKDSLAFYHTSLKGLDQEQVEENRDLYGENTITKGQEDSIFKKIYESIINPFTIILLVIAFISLVTNVWLAKPGQEDPTTSIIIVVLVLISGGIRFVQELRSDKATTNLSKMIVNTATVIRDGLEQELPIDELVVGDLVKLSAGDMIPADVILFESRDFFVQQSGLTGESDAVEKLALNKATTQNVESLLEAESLAFMGTNVISGSATAMILAVGDDTMMGA
;
A
#
# COMPACT_ATOMS: atom_id res chain seq x y z
N MET A 1 -21.78 -2.38 1.84
CA MET A 1 -20.95 -1.74 0.81
C MET A 1 -20.73 -2.74 -0.32
N LYS A 2 -20.80 -2.33 -1.59
CA LYS A 2 -20.40 -3.17 -2.72
C LYS A 2 -18.90 -3.43 -2.65
N THR A 3 -18.45 -4.61 -3.01
CA THR A 3 -17.02 -4.91 -3.11
C THR A 3 -16.39 -4.04 -4.21
N THR A 4 -15.06 -3.81 -4.15
CA THR A 4 -14.34 -3.07 -5.19
C THR A 4 -14.59 -3.64 -6.58
N LYS A 5 -14.58 -4.97 -6.71
CA LYS A 5 -14.87 -5.67 -7.98
C LYS A 5 -16.27 -5.34 -8.49
N GLU A 6 -17.27 -5.26 -7.62
CA GLU A 6 -18.65 -4.91 -8.01
C GLU A 6 -18.75 -3.43 -8.43
N ARG A 7 -17.99 -2.53 -7.80
CA ARG A 7 -17.92 -1.09 -8.18
C ARG A 7 -17.30 -0.92 -9.57
N LEU A 8 -16.15 -1.55 -9.79
CA LEU A 8 -15.46 -1.51 -11.08
C LEU A 8 -16.32 -2.15 -12.22
N ALA A 9 -16.95 -3.30 -11.96
CA ALA A 9 -17.83 -3.94 -12.93
C ALA A 9 -19.07 -3.08 -13.25
N ALA A 10 -19.65 -2.42 -12.26
CA ALA A 10 -20.75 -1.48 -12.47
C ALA A 10 -20.34 -0.26 -13.29
N ALA A 11 -19.13 0.29 -13.05
CA ALA A 11 -18.64 1.47 -13.75
C ALA A 11 -18.47 1.23 -15.25
N ILE A 12 -18.02 0.03 -15.68
CA ILE A 12 -17.90 -0.32 -17.10
C ILE A 12 -19.27 -0.31 -17.82
N GLN A 13 -20.33 -0.68 -17.11
CA GLN A 13 -21.68 -0.81 -17.67
C GLN A 13 -22.48 0.49 -17.58
N THR A 14 -22.00 1.47 -16.83
CA THR A 14 -22.71 2.72 -16.56
C THR A 14 -22.27 3.79 -17.56
N PRO A 15 -23.21 4.51 -18.21
CA PRO A 15 -22.87 5.64 -19.07
C PRO A 15 -22.06 6.69 -18.30
N LEU A 16 -21.12 7.35 -19.00
CA LEU A 16 -20.21 8.35 -18.41
C LEU A 16 -20.92 9.41 -17.54
N LYS A 17 -22.05 9.95 -18.04
CA LYS A 17 -22.80 10.96 -17.29
C LYS A 17 -23.34 10.47 -15.96
N ASP A 18 -23.80 9.23 -15.94
CA ASP A 18 -24.36 8.61 -14.74
C ASP A 18 -23.25 8.23 -13.76
N SER A 19 -22.08 7.80 -14.26
CA SER A 19 -20.90 7.57 -13.45
C SER A 19 -20.40 8.85 -12.80
N LEU A 20 -20.30 9.95 -13.54
CA LEU A 20 -19.90 11.25 -12.99
C LEU A 20 -20.88 11.72 -11.89
N ALA A 21 -22.19 11.59 -12.15
CA ALA A 21 -23.21 11.97 -11.16
C ALA A 21 -23.16 11.10 -9.90
N PHE A 22 -22.90 9.79 -10.05
CA PHE A 22 -22.79 8.86 -8.92
C PHE A 22 -21.63 9.19 -7.97
N TYR A 23 -20.50 9.63 -8.52
CA TYR A 23 -19.31 10.01 -7.74
C TYR A 23 -19.27 11.51 -7.41
N HIS A 24 -20.39 12.22 -7.56
CA HIS A 24 -20.53 13.66 -7.27
C HIS A 24 -19.48 14.53 -7.98
N THR A 25 -18.97 14.08 -9.15
CA THR A 25 -17.95 14.79 -9.91
C THR A 25 -18.50 15.32 -11.25
N SER A 26 -17.73 16.16 -11.91
CA SER A 26 -18.02 16.74 -13.20
C SER A 26 -16.77 16.77 -14.09
N LEU A 27 -16.89 17.14 -15.38
CA LEU A 27 -15.71 17.33 -16.25
C LEU A 27 -14.77 18.46 -15.79
N LYS A 28 -15.18 19.25 -14.79
CA LYS A 28 -14.31 20.23 -14.12
C LYS A 28 -13.57 19.66 -12.91
N GLY A 29 -13.80 18.37 -12.60
CA GLY A 29 -13.29 17.72 -11.40
C GLY A 29 -14.15 18.01 -10.16
N LEU A 30 -13.66 17.62 -9.01
CA LEU A 30 -14.24 17.85 -7.69
C LEU A 30 -13.91 19.26 -7.19
N ASP A 31 -14.78 19.84 -6.38
CA ASP A 31 -14.48 20.98 -5.53
C ASP A 31 -13.93 20.52 -4.16
N GLN A 32 -13.49 21.46 -3.34
CA GLN A 32 -12.85 21.14 -2.06
C GLN A 32 -13.79 20.42 -1.08
N GLU A 33 -15.07 20.78 -1.05
CA GLU A 33 -16.06 20.17 -0.16
C GLU A 33 -16.32 18.71 -0.57
N GLN A 34 -16.44 18.45 -1.88
CA GLN A 34 -16.58 17.11 -2.44
C GLN A 34 -15.35 16.23 -2.20
N VAL A 35 -14.14 16.80 -2.25
CA VAL A 35 -12.89 16.09 -1.92
C VAL A 35 -12.90 15.61 -0.49
N GLU A 36 -13.30 16.46 0.47
CA GLU A 36 -13.36 16.10 1.89
C GLU A 36 -14.44 15.03 2.14
N GLU A 37 -15.63 15.18 1.55
CA GLU A 37 -16.70 14.19 1.63
C GLU A 37 -16.26 12.82 1.06
N ASN A 38 -15.64 12.82 -0.11
CA ASN A 38 -15.18 11.58 -0.73
C ASN A 38 -14.01 10.93 0.03
N ARG A 39 -13.14 11.73 0.67
CA ARG A 39 -12.10 11.23 1.56
C ARG A 39 -12.68 10.53 2.79
N ASP A 40 -13.72 11.11 3.40
CA ASP A 40 -14.39 10.52 4.55
C ASP A 40 -15.15 9.23 4.18
N LEU A 41 -15.72 9.18 2.96
CA LEU A 41 -16.50 8.02 2.49
C LEU A 41 -15.64 6.85 2.01
N TYR A 42 -14.54 7.11 1.31
CA TYR A 42 -13.74 6.11 0.59
C TYR A 42 -12.32 5.96 1.13
N GLY A 43 -11.88 6.82 2.06
CA GLY A 43 -10.54 6.80 2.62
C GLY A 43 -9.49 7.52 1.77
N GLU A 44 -8.24 7.40 2.20
CA GLU A 44 -7.06 7.97 1.53
C GLU A 44 -6.45 6.97 0.54
N ASN A 45 -5.73 7.48 -0.45
CA ASN A 45 -5.04 6.65 -1.44
C ASN A 45 -3.71 6.10 -0.91
N THR A 46 -3.77 5.42 0.23
CA THR A 46 -2.63 4.78 0.88
C THR A 46 -2.85 3.28 1.01
N ILE A 47 -1.83 2.48 0.66
CA ILE A 47 -1.86 1.04 0.86
C ILE A 47 -1.32 0.75 2.25
N THR A 48 -2.19 0.25 3.15
CA THR A 48 -1.83 -0.06 4.55
C THR A 48 -1.19 -1.44 4.73
N LYS A 49 -1.06 -2.23 3.66
CA LYS A 49 -0.37 -3.53 3.66
C LYS A 49 1.13 -3.36 3.84
N GLY A 50 1.53 -3.20 5.03
CA GLY A 50 2.87 -2.99 5.55
C GLY A 50 2.75 -2.45 6.97
N GLN A 51 1.70 -2.89 7.71
CA GLN A 51 1.50 -2.48 9.10
C GLN A 51 2.84 -2.52 9.82
N GLU A 52 3.21 -1.39 10.40
CA GLU A 52 4.34 -1.32 11.31
C GLU A 52 4.20 -2.45 12.33
N ASP A 53 5.16 -3.36 12.34
CA ASP A 53 5.16 -4.46 13.30
C ASP A 53 4.96 -3.91 14.69
N SER A 54 4.02 -4.49 15.44
CA SER A 54 3.73 -4.09 16.81
C SER A 54 5.03 -4.00 17.60
N ILE A 55 5.19 -2.98 18.44
CA ILE A 55 6.36 -2.80 19.32
C ILE A 55 6.65 -4.08 20.10
N PHE A 56 5.62 -4.81 20.53
CA PHE A 56 5.77 -6.10 21.21
C PHE A 56 6.40 -7.18 20.31
N LYS A 57 6.06 -7.22 19.02
CA LYS A 57 6.67 -8.14 18.05
C LYS A 57 8.13 -7.79 17.84
N LYS A 58 8.47 -6.52 17.68
CA LYS A 58 9.86 -6.04 17.55
C LYS A 58 10.70 -6.38 18.79
N ILE A 59 10.17 -6.19 20.00
CA ILE A 59 10.85 -6.59 21.25
C ILE A 59 11.06 -8.12 21.28
N TYR A 60 10.03 -8.90 20.92
CA TYR A 60 10.12 -10.36 20.90
C TYR A 60 11.19 -10.82 19.91
N GLU A 61 11.20 -10.33 18.69
CA GLU A 61 12.18 -10.66 17.66
C GLU A 61 13.61 -10.18 18.00
N SER A 62 13.73 -9.04 18.69
CA SER A 62 15.01 -8.51 19.15
C SER A 62 15.65 -9.39 20.26
N ILE A 63 14.83 -10.00 21.11
CA ILE A 63 15.29 -10.84 22.23
C ILE A 63 15.43 -12.31 21.84
N ILE A 64 14.47 -12.84 21.09
CA ILE A 64 14.44 -14.27 20.73
C ILE A 64 15.12 -14.50 19.38
N ASN A 65 16.42 -14.76 19.46
CA ASN A 65 17.22 -15.21 18.33
C ASN A 65 17.98 -16.51 18.71
N PRO A 66 18.50 -17.29 17.76
CA PRO A 66 19.16 -18.57 18.04
C PRO A 66 20.27 -18.47 19.07
N PHE A 67 21.05 -17.40 19.06
CA PHE A 67 22.13 -17.16 20.01
C PHE A 67 21.60 -16.94 21.44
N THR A 68 20.58 -16.11 21.57
CA THR A 68 19.94 -15.81 22.87
C THR A 68 19.26 -17.04 23.45
N ILE A 69 18.64 -17.89 22.62
CA ILE A 69 18.05 -19.16 23.05
C ILE A 69 19.12 -20.06 23.67
N ILE A 70 20.28 -20.19 23.03
CA ILE A 70 21.41 -20.97 23.55
C ILE A 70 21.86 -20.43 24.92
N LEU A 71 22.02 -19.10 25.04
CA LEU A 71 22.40 -18.47 26.30
C LEU A 71 21.37 -18.70 27.41
N LEU A 72 20.08 -18.62 27.08
CA LEU A 72 19.00 -18.91 28.06
C LEU A 72 18.99 -20.38 28.48
N VAL A 73 19.29 -21.31 27.56
CA VAL A 73 19.44 -22.73 27.91
C VAL A 73 20.63 -22.94 28.86
N ILE A 74 21.77 -22.30 28.59
CA ILE A 74 22.94 -22.35 29.48
C ILE A 74 22.61 -21.73 30.84
N ALA A 75 21.95 -20.58 30.87
CA ALA A 75 21.50 -19.95 32.10
C ALA A 75 20.58 -20.86 32.93
N PHE A 76 19.65 -21.55 32.27
CA PHE A 76 18.75 -22.49 32.91
C PHE A 76 19.50 -23.70 33.48
N ILE A 77 20.42 -24.31 32.71
CA ILE A 77 21.24 -25.41 33.18
C ILE A 77 22.10 -24.97 34.39
N SER A 78 22.71 -23.79 34.31
CA SER A 78 23.50 -23.21 35.41
C SER A 78 22.65 -23.00 36.67
N LEU A 79 21.43 -22.51 36.50
CA LEU A 79 20.48 -22.34 37.64
C LEU A 79 20.12 -23.67 38.29
N VAL A 80 19.85 -24.67 37.47
CA VAL A 80 19.52 -26.00 37.96
C VAL A 80 20.69 -26.61 38.73
N THR A 81 21.92 -26.53 38.18
CA THR A 81 23.11 -27.16 38.82
C THR A 81 23.62 -26.40 40.03
N ASN A 82 23.63 -25.07 39.99
CA ASN A 82 24.26 -24.23 41.01
C ASN A 82 23.28 -23.76 42.09
N VAL A 83 21.96 -23.90 41.89
CA VAL A 83 20.95 -23.51 42.86
C VAL A 83 20.12 -24.72 43.30
N TRP A 84 19.47 -25.42 42.37
CA TRP A 84 18.57 -26.53 42.75
C TRP A 84 19.26 -27.79 43.22
N LEU A 85 20.37 -28.13 42.57
CA LEU A 85 21.17 -29.34 42.92
C LEU A 85 22.34 -29.03 43.84
N ALA A 86 22.55 -27.76 44.20
CA ALA A 86 23.61 -27.34 45.11
C ALA A 86 23.35 -27.88 46.52
N LYS A 87 24.43 -28.11 47.30
CA LYS A 87 24.29 -28.45 48.72
C LYS A 87 23.80 -27.25 49.50
N PRO A 88 22.98 -27.46 50.55
CA PRO A 88 22.47 -26.36 51.39
C PRO A 88 23.61 -25.46 51.88
N GLY A 89 23.49 -24.15 51.57
CA GLY A 89 24.49 -23.12 51.90
C GLY A 89 25.63 -22.93 50.86
N GLN A 90 25.55 -23.58 49.71
CA GLN A 90 26.50 -23.43 48.58
C GLN A 90 25.77 -23.02 47.30
N GLU A 91 24.56 -22.49 47.37
CA GLU A 91 23.81 -22.01 46.22
C GLU A 91 24.45 -20.75 45.65
N ASP A 92 24.81 -20.77 44.35
CA ASP A 92 25.42 -19.63 43.64
C ASP A 92 24.69 -19.32 42.32
N PRO A 93 23.75 -18.37 42.32
CA PRO A 93 23.03 -17.97 41.10
C PRO A 93 23.84 -17.00 40.21
N THR A 94 25.05 -16.58 40.60
CA THR A 94 25.79 -15.49 39.97
C THR A 94 25.97 -15.67 38.46
N THR A 95 26.34 -16.88 38.02
CA THR A 95 26.51 -17.17 36.60
C THR A 95 25.22 -17.01 35.82
N SER A 96 24.08 -17.51 36.35
CA SER A 96 22.79 -17.38 35.69
C SER A 96 22.35 -15.91 35.60
N ILE A 97 22.56 -15.14 36.66
CA ILE A 97 22.24 -13.69 36.71
C ILE A 97 23.07 -12.94 35.65
N ILE A 98 24.38 -13.21 35.57
CA ILE A 98 25.26 -12.57 34.58
C ILE A 98 24.77 -12.84 33.17
N ILE A 99 24.41 -14.08 32.85
CA ILE A 99 23.92 -14.45 31.51
C ILE A 99 22.61 -13.72 31.21
N VAL A 100 21.65 -13.66 32.14
CA VAL A 100 20.39 -12.93 31.95
C VAL A 100 20.62 -11.45 31.73
N VAL A 101 21.52 -10.82 32.48
CA VAL A 101 21.89 -9.40 32.31
C VAL A 101 22.50 -9.18 30.91
N LEU A 102 23.40 -10.05 30.46
CA LEU A 102 24.00 -9.97 29.10
C LEU A 102 22.92 -10.10 28.01
N VAL A 103 21.96 -11.00 28.18
CA VAL A 103 20.82 -11.15 27.25
C VAL A 103 19.99 -9.87 27.18
N LEU A 104 19.69 -9.27 28.33
CA LEU A 104 18.91 -8.02 28.37
C LEU A 104 19.66 -6.85 27.73
N ILE A 105 20.96 -6.72 27.99
CA ILE A 105 21.79 -5.68 27.37
C ILE A 105 21.85 -5.87 25.85
N SER A 106 22.12 -7.09 25.38
CA SER A 106 22.21 -7.43 23.96
C SER A 106 20.87 -7.19 23.23
N GLY A 107 19.76 -7.61 23.84
CA GLY A 107 18.41 -7.38 23.31
C GLY A 107 18.08 -5.90 23.26
N GLY A 108 18.43 -5.14 24.28
CA GLY A 108 18.24 -3.70 24.32
C GLY A 108 19.01 -2.94 23.23
N ILE A 109 20.29 -3.29 23.03
CA ILE A 109 21.11 -2.69 21.95
C ILE A 109 20.49 -3.00 20.58
N ARG A 110 20.09 -4.26 20.34
CA ARG A 110 19.47 -4.69 19.08
C ARG A 110 18.15 -3.97 18.83
N PHE A 111 17.30 -3.85 19.84
CA PHE A 111 16.03 -3.11 19.75
C PHE A 111 16.25 -1.64 19.36
N VAL A 112 17.22 -0.96 19.98
CA VAL A 112 17.57 0.43 19.62
C VAL A 112 18.09 0.53 18.20
N GLN A 113 18.89 -0.43 17.73
CA GLN A 113 19.38 -0.48 16.35
C GLN A 113 18.23 -0.66 15.35
N GLU A 114 17.27 -1.56 15.65
CA GLU A 114 16.09 -1.79 14.82
C GLU A 114 15.23 -0.53 14.68
N LEU A 115 14.93 0.15 15.78
CA LEU A 115 14.20 1.42 15.77
C LEU A 115 14.89 2.52 14.95
N ARG A 116 16.23 2.57 14.96
CA ARG A 116 16.99 3.52 14.15
C ARG A 116 16.97 3.17 12.67
N SER A 117 17.06 1.88 12.35
CA SER A 117 17.01 1.38 10.97
C SER A 117 15.66 1.68 10.33
N ASP A 118 14.56 1.38 11.03
CA ASP A 118 13.19 1.65 10.57
C ASP A 118 12.98 3.13 10.24
N LYS A 119 13.43 4.03 11.13
CA LYS A 119 13.34 5.48 10.90
C LYS A 119 14.12 5.94 9.67
N ALA A 120 15.30 5.37 9.44
CA ALA A 120 16.11 5.72 8.28
C ALA A 120 15.43 5.27 6.97
N THR A 121 14.88 4.06 6.94
CA THR A 121 14.16 3.51 5.78
C THR A 121 12.88 4.29 5.49
N THR A 122 12.08 4.60 6.51
CA THR A 122 10.85 5.39 6.36
C THR A 122 11.13 6.80 5.85
N ASN A 123 12.21 7.44 6.31
CA ASN A 123 12.57 8.77 5.82
C ASN A 123 13.02 8.76 4.35
N LEU A 124 13.72 7.72 3.90
CA LEU A 124 14.10 7.59 2.49
C LEU A 124 12.86 7.35 1.60
N SER A 125 11.92 6.53 2.04
CA SER A 125 10.67 6.28 1.31
C SER A 125 9.80 7.54 1.16
N LYS A 126 9.79 8.42 2.17
CA LYS A 126 9.08 9.70 2.13
C LYS A 126 9.73 10.76 1.23
N MET A 127 10.99 10.59 0.83
CA MET A 127 11.66 11.54 -0.08
C MET A 127 11.24 11.35 -1.55
N ILE A 128 10.64 10.22 -1.90
CA ILE A 128 10.09 9.97 -3.23
C ILE A 128 8.59 10.26 -3.16
N VAL A 129 8.22 11.52 -3.36
CA VAL A 129 6.82 11.90 -3.50
C VAL A 129 6.43 11.64 -4.95
N ASN A 130 5.66 10.59 -5.18
CA ASN A 130 5.01 10.40 -6.48
C ASN A 130 3.82 11.36 -6.56
N THR A 131 3.75 12.13 -7.63
CA THR A 131 2.65 13.08 -7.89
C THR A 131 1.82 12.63 -9.09
N ALA A 132 0.60 13.14 -9.18
CA ALA A 132 -0.27 12.96 -10.33
C ALA A 132 -0.90 14.30 -10.73
N THR A 133 -1.12 14.50 -12.01
CA THR A 133 -1.83 15.66 -12.53
C THR A 133 -3.34 15.45 -12.40
N VAL A 134 -3.99 16.28 -11.62
CA VAL A 134 -5.42 16.19 -11.27
C VAL A 134 -6.16 17.44 -11.75
N ILE A 135 -7.42 17.27 -12.16
CA ILE A 135 -8.31 18.38 -12.48
C ILE A 135 -9.28 18.54 -11.30
N ARG A 136 -9.21 19.67 -10.58
CA ARG A 136 -10.15 20.09 -9.55
C ARG A 136 -10.58 21.52 -9.80
N ASP A 137 -11.85 21.85 -9.61
CA ASP A 137 -12.42 23.20 -9.90
C ASP A 137 -12.12 23.71 -11.32
N GLY A 138 -11.94 22.83 -12.29
CA GLY A 138 -11.57 23.15 -13.67
C GLY A 138 -10.10 23.55 -13.87
N LEU A 139 -9.26 23.41 -12.85
CA LEU A 139 -7.85 23.74 -12.89
C LEU A 139 -7.00 22.44 -12.79
N GLU A 140 -5.96 22.36 -13.61
CA GLU A 140 -4.97 21.32 -13.51
C GLU A 140 -3.97 21.66 -12.40
N GLN A 141 -3.73 20.69 -11.52
CA GLN A 141 -2.79 20.83 -10.43
C GLN A 141 -2.04 19.50 -10.22
N GLU A 142 -0.83 19.58 -9.73
CA GLU A 142 -0.01 18.43 -9.40
C GLU A 142 -0.14 18.14 -7.90
N LEU A 143 -0.65 16.96 -7.56
CA LEU A 143 -0.87 16.54 -6.19
C LEU A 143 -0.12 15.26 -5.86
N PRO A 144 0.34 15.09 -4.60
CA PRO A 144 0.80 13.79 -4.11
C PRO A 144 -0.27 12.71 -4.32
N ILE A 145 0.14 11.49 -4.71
CA ILE A 145 -0.82 10.42 -5.00
C ILE A 145 -1.63 9.98 -3.78
N ASP A 146 -1.13 10.18 -2.58
CA ASP A 146 -1.81 9.89 -1.31
C ASP A 146 -2.95 10.88 -0.98
N GLU A 147 -2.95 12.07 -1.62
CA GLU A 147 -4.02 13.07 -1.49
C GLU A 147 -5.20 12.87 -2.46
N LEU A 148 -5.08 11.88 -3.36
CA LEU A 148 -6.14 11.57 -4.32
C LEU A 148 -7.32 10.87 -3.66
N VAL A 149 -8.52 11.18 -4.16
CA VAL A 149 -9.77 10.60 -3.68
C VAL A 149 -10.58 9.99 -4.82
N VAL A 150 -11.52 9.12 -4.49
CA VAL A 150 -12.50 8.60 -5.45
C VAL A 150 -13.27 9.76 -6.07
N GLY A 151 -13.44 9.76 -7.39
CA GLY A 151 -14.10 10.84 -8.14
C GLY A 151 -13.15 11.90 -8.70
N ASP A 152 -11.89 11.93 -8.28
CA ASP A 152 -10.89 12.81 -8.91
C ASP A 152 -10.69 12.48 -10.40
N LEU A 153 -10.51 13.53 -11.19
CA LEU A 153 -10.11 13.40 -12.59
C LEU A 153 -8.60 13.53 -12.71
N VAL A 154 -7.96 12.50 -13.25
CA VAL A 154 -6.51 12.46 -13.46
C VAL A 154 -6.16 12.50 -14.93
N LYS A 155 -5.09 13.21 -15.26
CA LYS A 155 -4.44 13.16 -16.58
C LYS A 155 -3.26 12.22 -16.50
N LEU A 156 -3.19 11.31 -17.45
CA LEU A 156 -2.15 10.29 -17.56
C LEU A 156 -1.42 10.45 -18.89
N SER A 157 -0.11 10.36 -18.84
CA SER A 157 0.79 10.52 -20.00
C SER A 157 1.87 9.43 -19.99
N ALA A 158 2.51 9.22 -21.13
CA ALA A 158 3.61 8.25 -21.22
C ALA A 158 4.70 8.51 -20.17
N GLY A 159 5.05 7.48 -19.42
CA GLY A 159 6.00 7.51 -18.31
C GLY A 159 5.36 7.61 -16.93
N ASP A 160 4.07 7.95 -16.85
CA ASP A 160 3.37 8.02 -15.57
C ASP A 160 3.05 6.63 -15.01
N MET A 161 3.04 6.52 -13.71
CA MET A 161 2.43 5.39 -13.00
C MET A 161 0.98 5.73 -12.68
N ILE A 162 0.07 4.80 -12.95
CA ILE A 162 -1.35 4.97 -12.65
C ILE A 162 -1.54 4.98 -11.12
N PRO A 163 -2.06 6.09 -10.55
CA PRO A 163 -2.01 6.34 -9.12
C PRO A 163 -3.09 5.61 -8.30
N ALA A 164 -4.15 5.15 -8.97
CA ALA A 164 -5.33 4.51 -8.36
C ALA A 164 -6.04 3.67 -9.42
N ASP A 165 -7.10 2.92 -9.09
CA ASP A 165 -7.90 2.25 -10.11
C ASP A 165 -8.84 3.27 -10.78
N VAL A 166 -8.75 3.38 -12.09
CA VAL A 166 -9.40 4.43 -12.88
C VAL A 166 -10.22 3.89 -14.03
N ILE A 167 -11.24 4.66 -14.43
CA ILE A 167 -11.98 4.49 -15.68
C ILE A 167 -11.64 5.60 -16.66
N LEU A 168 -11.35 5.23 -17.90
CA LEU A 168 -10.90 6.15 -18.94
C LEU A 168 -12.09 6.86 -19.61
N PHE A 169 -12.05 8.17 -19.69
CA PHE A 169 -13.01 9.02 -20.43
C PHE A 169 -12.53 9.41 -21.81
N GLU A 170 -11.24 9.75 -21.88
CA GLU A 170 -10.55 10.08 -23.10
C GLU A 170 -9.26 9.27 -23.16
N SER A 171 -8.93 8.74 -24.32
CA SER A 171 -7.68 8.04 -24.57
C SER A 171 -7.21 8.30 -25.99
N ARG A 172 -5.88 8.39 -26.16
CA ARG A 172 -5.23 8.62 -27.43
C ARG A 172 -3.95 7.79 -27.47
N ASP A 173 -3.97 6.69 -28.24
CA ASP A 173 -2.86 5.73 -28.38
C ASP A 173 -2.31 5.29 -27.01
N PHE A 174 -3.24 5.03 -26.06
CA PHE A 174 -2.94 4.84 -24.65
C PHE A 174 -2.67 3.37 -24.37
N PHE A 175 -1.40 3.04 -24.13
CA PHE A 175 -0.93 1.70 -23.82
C PHE A 175 -0.38 1.65 -22.40
N VAL A 176 -0.78 0.62 -21.65
CA VAL A 176 -0.33 0.40 -20.29
C VAL A 176 0.33 -0.97 -20.14
N GLN A 177 1.38 -1.04 -19.34
CA GLN A 177 2.01 -2.27 -18.92
C GLN A 177 1.46 -2.68 -17.55
N GLN A 178 0.75 -3.80 -17.52
CA GLN A 178 0.12 -4.30 -16.29
C GLN A 178 0.73 -5.63 -15.80
N SER A 179 2.00 -5.84 -16.08
CA SER A 179 2.75 -7.07 -15.72
C SER A 179 2.75 -7.38 -14.23
N GLY A 180 2.69 -6.36 -13.37
CA GLY A 180 2.58 -6.54 -11.92
C GLY A 180 1.27 -7.21 -11.46
N LEU A 181 0.22 -7.14 -12.28
CA LEU A 181 -1.10 -7.72 -11.97
C LEU A 181 -1.38 -8.99 -12.77
N THR A 182 -0.95 -9.06 -14.02
CA THR A 182 -1.25 -10.17 -14.94
C THR A 182 -0.08 -11.15 -15.10
N GLY A 183 1.15 -10.71 -14.81
CA GLY A 183 2.38 -11.44 -15.11
C GLY A 183 2.82 -11.33 -16.60
N GLU A 184 2.02 -10.70 -17.45
CA GLU A 184 2.31 -10.53 -18.90
C GLU A 184 3.09 -9.23 -19.12
N SER A 185 4.15 -9.29 -19.92
CA SER A 185 5.04 -8.14 -20.16
C SER A 185 4.57 -7.25 -21.31
N ASP A 186 3.62 -7.70 -22.12
CA ASP A 186 3.14 -6.96 -23.27
C ASP A 186 2.29 -5.75 -22.83
N ALA A 187 2.46 -4.64 -23.53
CA ALA A 187 1.64 -3.46 -23.30
C ALA A 187 0.23 -3.67 -23.90
N VAL A 188 -0.78 -3.33 -23.12
CA VAL A 188 -2.19 -3.49 -23.50
C VAL A 188 -2.77 -2.12 -23.86
N GLU A 189 -3.46 -2.04 -25.00
CA GLU A 189 -4.20 -0.83 -25.37
C GLU A 189 -5.41 -0.65 -24.47
N LYS A 190 -5.58 0.56 -23.96
CA LYS A 190 -6.73 0.95 -23.17
C LYS A 190 -7.51 2.05 -23.85
N LEU A 191 -8.81 1.90 -23.92
CA LEU A 191 -9.73 2.74 -24.67
C LEU A 191 -10.67 3.49 -23.74
N ALA A 192 -11.07 4.69 -24.15
CA ALA A 192 -12.12 5.42 -23.43
C ALA A 192 -13.43 4.62 -23.39
N LEU A 193 -14.19 4.75 -22.31
CA LEU A 193 -15.43 4.01 -22.05
C LEU A 193 -16.43 4.02 -23.22
N ASN A 194 -16.51 5.14 -23.96
CA ASN A 194 -17.39 5.28 -25.14
C ASN A 194 -16.87 4.57 -26.39
N LYS A 195 -15.63 4.12 -26.42
CA LYS A 195 -14.97 3.41 -27.52
C LYS A 195 -14.69 1.95 -27.21
N ALA A 196 -14.72 1.57 -25.91
CA ALA A 196 -14.50 0.21 -25.48
C ALA A 196 -15.56 -0.73 -26.04
N THR A 197 -15.12 -1.81 -26.69
CA THR A 197 -16.01 -2.78 -27.34
C THR A 197 -16.43 -3.91 -26.39
N THR A 198 -15.64 -4.15 -25.35
CA THR A 198 -15.81 -5.27 -24.43
C THR A 198 -16.47 -4.81 -23.13
N GLN A 199 -17.80 -4.86 -23.08
CA GLN A 199 -18.58 -4.56 -21.87
C GLN A 199 -18.84 -5.80 -20.98
N ASN A 200 -18.64 -7.00 -21.50
CA ASN A 200 -18.75 -8.27 -20.76
C ASN A 200 -17.36 -8.94 -20.77
N VAL A 201 -16.58 -8.69 -19.74
CA VAL A 201 -15.25 -9.28 -19.56
C VAL A 201 -15.32 -10.41 -18.53
N GLU A 202 -14.62 -11.51 -18.78
CA GLU A 202 -14.46 -12.59 -17.81
C GLU A 202 -13.60 -12.11 -16.62
N SER A 203 -12.64 -11.22 -16.89
CA SER A 203 -11.77 -10.60 -15.89
C SER A 203 -11.77 -9.08 -16.03
N LEU A 204 -11.88 -8.36 -14.91
CA LEU A 204 -11.78 -6.89 -14.89
C LEU A 204 -10.44 -6.39 -15.44
N LEU A 205 -9.38 -7.18 -15.34
CA LEU A 205 -8.04 -6.83 -15.86
C LEU A 205 -8.02 -6.73 -17.39
N GLU A 206 -8.94 -7.42 -18.07
CA GLU A 206 -9.10 -7.40 -19.53
C GLU A 206 -9.96 -6.22 -20.02
N ALA A 207 -10.62 -5.52 -19.10
CA ALA A 207 -11.46 -4.39 -19.48
C ALA A 207 -10.63 -3.29 -20.16
N GLU A 208 -11.03 -2.93 -21.39
CA GLU A 208 -10.34 -1.90 -22.17
C GLU A 208 -10.45 -0.52 -21.56
N SER A 209 -11.51 -0.23 -20.81
CA SER A 209 -11.77 1.10 -20.22
C SER A 209 -11.26 1.25 -18.80
N LEU A 210 -10.69 0.21 -18.20
CA LEU A 210 -10.11 0.27 -16.85
C LEU A 210 -8.58 0.25 -16.92
N ALA A 211 -7.97 1.05 -16.05
CA ALA A 211 -6.55 0.97 -15.77
C ALA A 211 -6.34 0.93 -14.24
N PHE A 212 -5.32 0.24 -13.79
CA PHE A 212 -5.17 -0.17 -12.40
C PHE A 212 -3.97 0.46 -11.72
N MET A 213 -4.09 0.71 -10.43
CA MET A 213 -3.01 1.23 -9.59
C MET A 213 -1.72 0.44 -9.78
N GLY A 214 -0.59 1.16 -9.84
CA GLY A 214 0.75 0.55 -9.93
C GLY A 214 1.15 0.06 -11.32
N THR A 215 0.29 0.21 -12.34
CA THR A 215 0.63 -0.06 -13.74
C THR A 215 1.25 1.18 -14.38
N ASN A 216 2.09 0.99 -15.40
CA ASN A 216 2.82 2.07 -16.03
C ASN A 216 2.26 2.42 -17.42
N VAL A 217 2.15 3.70 -17.71
CA VAL A 217 1.79 4.19 -19.05
C VAL A 217 3.00 4.12 -19.97
N ILE A 218 2.92 3.32 -21.02
CA ILE A 218 4.01 3.11 -21.99
C ILE A 218 3.98 4.16 -23.09
N SER A 219 2.77 4.48 -23.56
CA SER A 219 2.59 5.48 -24.63
C SER A 219 1.21 6.13 -24.55
N GLY A 220 1.08 7.27 -25.24
CA GLY A 220 -0.17 7.99 -25.38
C GLY A 220 -0.54 8.86 -24.19
N SER A 221 -1.80 9.24 -24.11
CA SER A 221 -2.36 10.04 -23.04
C SER A 221 -3.82 9.68 -22.78
N ALA A 222 -4.28 9.90 -21.56
CA ALA A 222 -5.68 9.67 -21.20
C ALA A 222 -6.14 10.65 -20.11
N THR A 223 -7.47 10.88 -20.08
CA THR A 223 -8.16 11.49 -18.94
C THR A 223 -9.05 10.43 -18.31
N ALA A 224 -8.92 10.25 -17.01
CA ALA A 224 -9.59 9.18 -16.29
C ALA A 224 -10.17 9.68 -14.96
N MET A 225 -11.18 8.96 -14.44
CA MET A 225 -11.73 9.18 -13.10
C MET A 225 -11.31 8.07 -12.16
N ILE A 226 -10.94 8.42 -10.95
CA ILE A 226 -10.61 7.47 -9.90
C ILE A 226 -11.87 6.78 -9.39
N LEU A 227 -11.87 5.44 -9.38
CA LEU A 227 -12.96 4.58 -8.91
C LEU A 227 -12.66 3.93 -7.55
N ALA A 228 -11.40 3.65 -7.26
CA ALA A 228 -10.96 3.04 -6.02
C ALA A 228 -9.56 3.54 -5.64
N VAL A 229 -9.32 3.70 -4.34
CA VAL A 229 -8.09 4.22 -3.75
C VAL A 229 -7.52 3.26 -2.69
N GLY A 230 -6.23 3.31 -2.46
CA GLY A 230 -5.54 2.61 -1.38
C GLY A 230 -5.81 1.10 -1.33
N ASP A 231 -6.19 0.61 -0.17
CA ASP A 231 -6.47 -0.82 0.07
C ASP A 231 -7.70 -1.33 -0.71
N ASP A 232 -8.54 -0.44 -1.20
CA ASP A 232 -9.72 -0.77 -2.01
C ASP A 232 -9.39 -0.95 -3.51
N THR A 233 -8.14 -0.77 -3.94
CA THR A 233 -7.72 -1.01 -5.33
C THR A 233 -7.48 -2.49 -5.60
N MET A 234 -7.38 -2.86 -6.90
CA MET A 234 -7.03 -4.23 -7.30
C MET A 234 -5.65 -4.66 -6.78
N MET A 235 -4.74 -3.71 -6.55
CA MET A 235 -3.42 -3.95 -5.98
C MET A 235 -3.46 -4.06 -4.45
N GLY A 236 -4.37 -3.34 -3.79
CA GLY A 236 -4.58 -3.32 -2.34
C GLY A 236 -5.36 -4.52 -1.81
N ALA A 237 -6.22 -5.14 -2.62
CA ALA A 237 -7.21 -6.15 -2.22
C ALA A 237 -6.65 -7.56 -1.87
#